data_c18431003c2828385cc1ba9a18a5c4df
#
_entry.id   c18431003c2828385cc1ba9a18a5c4df
#
_cell.length_a   1.000
_cell.length_b   1.000
_cell.length_c   1.000
_cell.angle_alpha   90.00
_cell.angle_beta   90.00
_cell.angle_gamma   90.00
#
_symmetry.space_group_name_H-M   'P 1'
#
loop_
_entity.id
_entity.type
_entity.pdbx_description
1 polymer ?
#
loop_
_entity_poly.entity_id
_entity_poly.type
_entity_poly.pdbx_seq_one_letter_code
_entity_poly.pdbx_strand_id
1 'polypeptide(L)' 'MTAQEEFQRFFDTIKALRAPNGCPWDKEQTPLSMRNDLIEEAFEALDAISEQNPEHAKEELGDVILNATMISYMYEQE' A
#
# COMPACT_ATOMS: atom_id res chain seq x y z
N MET A 1 -17.84 9.80 7.95
CA MET A 1 -17.07 8.61 8.34
C MET A 1 -15.89 8.99 9.20
N THR A 2 -15.57 8.16 10.18
CA THR A 2 -14.39 8.38 11.02
C THR A 2 -13.12 7.88 10.32
N ALA A 3 -11.97 8.31 10.80
CA ALA A 3 -10.68 7.81 10.30
C ALA A 3 -10.54 6.30 10.50
N GLN A 4 -11.07 5.78 11.60
CA GLN A 4 -11.06 4.34 11.89
C GLN A 4 -11.87 3.56 10.85
N GLU A 5 -13.05 4.07 10.50
CA GLU A 5 -13.90 3.44 9.50
C GLU A 5 -13.25 3.45 8.12
N GLU A 6 -12.63 4.57 7.74
CA GLU A 6 -11.93 4.68 6.46
C GLU A 6 -10.73 3.73 6.40
N PHE A 7 -9.97 3.62 7.49
CA PHE A 7 -8.84 2.69 7.53
C PHE A 7 -9.32 1.25 7.47
N GLN A 8 -10.44 0.93 8.12
CA GLN A 8 -11.01 -0.41 8.08
C GLN A 8 -11.42 -0.79 6.66
N ARG A 9 -12.05 0.13 5.92
CA ARG A 9 -12.44 -0.09 4.53
C ARG A 9 -11.22 -0.34 3.64
N PHE A 10 -10.17 0.43 3.85
CA PHE A 10 -8.91 0.28 3.14
C PHE A 10 -8.31 -1.09 3.40
N PHE A 11 -8.24 -1.50 4.66
CA PHE A 11 -7.71 -2.80 5.04
C PHE A 11 -8.56 -3.94 4.50
N ASP A 12 -9.89 -3.80 4.54
CA ASP A 12 -10.80 -4.80 3.97
C ASP A 12 -10.60 -4.96 2.48
N THR A 13 -10.30 -3.88 1.77
CA THR A 13 -9.98 -3.92 0.34
C THR A 13 -8.70 -4.73 0.09
N ILE A 14 -7.67 -4.53 0.89
CA ILE A 14 -6.42 -5.29 0.79
C ILE A 14 -6.68 -6.78 0.99
N LYS A 15 -7.47 -7.12 2.02
CA LYS A 15 -7.84 -8.52 2.30
C LYS A 15 -8.60 -9.14 1.13
N ALA A 16 -9.52 -8.38 0.54
CA ALA A 16 -10.30 -8.85 -0.61
C ALA A 16 -9.43 -9.12 -1.83
N LEU A 17 -8.44 -8.27 -2.09
CA LEU A 17 -7.53 -8.43 -3.22
C LEU A 17 -6.69 -9.71 -3.10
N ARG A 18 -6.37 -10.13 -1.90
CA ARG A 18 -5.57 -11.32 -1.64
C ARG A 18 -6.40 -12.56 -1.27
N ALA A 19 -7.72 -12.46 -1.29
CA ALA A 19 -8.61 -13.59 -1.04
C ALA A 19 -8.55 -14.58 -2.23
N PRO A 20 -8.97 -15.84 -2.04
CA PRO A 20 -8.92 -16.84 -3.12
C PRO A 20 -9.60 -16.40 -4.41
N ASN A 21 -10.65 -15.59 -4.30
CA ASN A 21 -11.36 -15.04 -5.46
C ASN A 21 -10.97 -13.59 -5.76
N GLY A 22 -9.84 -13.13 -5.21
CA GLY A 22 -9.37 -11.77 -5.40
C GLY A 22 -8.57 -11.58 -6.67
N CYS A 23 -7.72 -10.54 -6.69
CA CYS A 23 -6.88 -10.21 -7.84
C CYS A 23 -5.73 -11.22 -7.99
N PRO A 24 -5.61 -11.93 -9.12
CA PRO A 24 -4.53 -12.90 -9.29
C PRO A 24 -3.15 -12.30 -9.11
N TRP A 25 -2.93 -11.08 -9.61
CA TRP A 25 -1.65 -10.40 -9.47
C TRP A 25 -1.30 -10.14 -8.01
N ASP A 26 -2.27 -9.63 -7.24
CA ASP A 26 -2.05 -9.33 -5.82
C ASP A 26 -1.84 -10.60 -5.00
N LYS A 27 -2.55 -11.68 -5.36
CA LYS A 27 -2.41 -12.96 -4.65
C LYS A 27 -1.02 -13.58 -4.82
N GLU A 28 -0.38 -13.33 -5.94
CA GLU A 28 0.94 -13.88 -6.24
C GLU A 28 2.07 -13.09 -5.58
N GLN A 29 1.80 -11.88 -5.10
CA GLN A 29 2.82 -11.05 -4.50
C GLN A 29 3.28 -11.61 -3.15
N THR A 30 4.55 -11.41 -2.85
CA THR A 30 5.17 -11.79 -1.58
C THR A 30 5.85 -10.56 -1.00
N PRO A 31 6.17 -10.56 0.30
CA PRO A 31 6.95 -9.45 0.86
C PRO A 31 8.22 -9.17 0.07
N LEU A 32 8.90 -10.22 -0.35
CA LEU A 32 10.15 -10.06 -1.11
C LEU A 32 9.88 -9.43 -2.50
N SER A 33 8.80 -9.85 -3.18
CA SER A 33 8.47 -9.30 -4.50
C SER A 33 8.06 -7.82 -4.42
N MET A 34 7.48 -7.39 -3.30
CA MET A 34 7.03 -6.01 -3.11
C MET A 34 8.07 -5.10 -2.46
N ARG A 35 9.21 -5.64 -2.08
CA ARG A 35 10.26 -4.87 -1.42
C ARG A 35 10.73 -3.67 -2.25
N ASN A 36 10.94 -3.90 -3.56
CA ASN A 36 11.40 -2.83 -4.45
C ASN A 36 10.33 -1.76 -4.68
N ASP A 37 9.07 -2.18 -4.76
CA ASP A 37 7.97 -1.24 -4.92
C ASP A 37 7.88 -0.30 -3.71
N LEU A 38 8.07 -0.83 -2.51
CA LEU A 38 8.03 -0.03 -1.30
C LEU A 38 9.10 1.07 -1.30
N ILE A 39 10.34 0.71 -1.67
CA ILE A 39 11.42 1.69 -1.68
C ILE A 39 11.23 2.73 -2.79
N GLU A 40 10.76 2.32 -3.97
CA GLU A 40 10.47 3.25 -5.06
C GLU A 40 9.41 4.26 -4.67
N GLU A 41 8.31 3.82 -4.08
CA GLU A 41 7.25 4.72 -3.64
C GLU A 41 7.73 5.68 -2.54
N ALA A 42 8.59 5.19 -1.65
CA ALA A 42 9.17 6.03 -0.61
C ALA A 42 10.05 7.14 -1.22
N PHE A 43 10.86 6.82 -2.20
CA PHE A 43 11.69 7.81 -2.89
C PHE A 43 10.82 8.83 -3.65
N GLU A 44 9.78 8.39 -4.33
CA GLU A 44 8.87 9.29 -5.02
C GLU A 44 8.18 10.24 -4.06
N ALA A 45 7.80 9.74 -2.88
CA ALA A 45 7.21 10.57 -1.84
C ALA A 45 8.20 11.63 -1.35
N LEU A 46 9.46 11.24 -1.13
CA LEU A 46 10.51 12.17 -0.71
C LEU A 46 10.74 13.26 -1.75
N ASP A 47 10.78 12.89 -3.04
CA ASP A 47 10.95 13.84 -4.13
C ASP A 47 9.80 14.83 -4.19
N ALA A 48 8.56 14.33 -4.07
CA ALA A 48 7.38 15.20 -4.09
C ALA A 48 7.38 16.20 -2.93
N ILE A 49 7.81 15.76 -1.75
CA ILE A 49 7.94 16.64 -0.58
C ILE A 49 9.02 17.68 -0.83
N SER A 50 10.17 17.27 -1.36
CA SER A 50 11.28 18.18 -1.67
C SER A 50 10.89 19.23 -2.73
N GLU A 51 10.07 18.84 -3.69
CA GLU A 51 9.57 19.73 -4.74
C GLU A 51 8.44 20.65 -4.25
N GLN A 52 7.99 20.45 -3.02
CA GLN A 52 6.89 21.19 -2.42
C GLN A 52 5.60 21.08 -3.25
N ASN A 53 5.33 19.88 -3.72
CA ASN A 53 4.11 19.56 -4.47
C ASN A 53 3.14 18.75 -3.58
N PRO A 54 2.19 19.43 -2.89
CA PRO A 54 1.33 18.74 -1.93
C PRO A 54 0.47 17.64 -2.53
N GLU A 55 -0.07 17.85 -3.72
CA GLU A 55 -0.94 16.86 -4.36
C GLU A 55 -0.18 15.58 -4.70
N HIS A 56 1.01 15.74 -5.29
CA HIS A 56 1.86 14.62 -5.62
C HIS A 56 2.35 13.91 -4.35
N ALA A 57 2.70 14.67 -3.32
CA ALA A 57 3.14 14.11 -2.04
C ALA A 57 2.04 13.25 -1.40
N LYS A 58 0.79 13.73 -1.41
CA LYS A 58 -0.34 12.96 -0.87
C LYS A 58 -0.54 11.65 -1.61
N GLU A 59 -0.46 11.69 -2.93
CA GLU A 59 -0.61 10.51 -3.78
C GLU A 59 0.47 9.47 -3.48
N GLU A 60 1.72 9.89 -3.46
CA GLU A 60 2.84 8.98 -3.23
C GLU A 60 2.87 8.44 -1.80
N LEU A 61 2.49 9.26 -0.82
CA LEU A 61 2.37 8.79 0.57
C LEU A 61 1.26 7.76 0.71
N GLY A 62 0.16 7.94 -0.03
CA GLY A 62 -0.90 6.94 -0.10
C GLY A 62 -0.38 5.60 -0.62
N ASP A 63 0.45 5.63 -1.66
CA ASP A 63 1.05 4.43 -2.23
C ASP A 63 2.02 3.76 -1.25
N VAL A 64 2.76 4.54 -0.46
CA VAL A 64 3.63 4.00 0.60
C VAL A 64 2.79 3.27 1.66
N ILE A 65 1.68 3.89 2.08
CA ILE A 65 0.78 3.26 3.06
C ILE A 65 0.20 1.96 2.51
N LEU A 66 -0.22 1.98 1.24
CA LEU A 66 -0.76 0.78 0.58
C LEU A 66 0.27 -0.35 0.57
N ASN A 67 1.48 -0.08 0.11
CA ASN A 67 2.53 -1.09 0.05
C ASN A 67 2.89 -1.63 1.43
N ALA A 68 3.06 -0.75 2.40
CA ALA A 68 3.41 -1.15 3.76
C ALA A 68 2.31 -2.01 4.40
N THR A 69 1.06 -1.62 4.21
CA THR A 69 -0.08 -2.34 4.79
C THR A 69 -0.25 -3.71 4.14
N MET A 70 -0.11 -3.77 2.82
CA MET A 70 -0.22 -5.03 2.09
C MET A 70 0.87 -6.01 2.50
N ILE A 71 2.11 -5.54 2.60
CA ILE A 71 3.23 -6.39 3.04
C ILE A 71 2.99 -6.89 4.46
N SER A 72 2.54 -6.03 5.36
CA SER A 72 2.22 -6.41 6.73
C SER A 72 1.16 -7.50 6.77
N TYR A 73 0.11 -7.37 5.96
CA TYR A 73 -0.94 -8.36 5.87
C TYR A 73 -0.42 -9.69 5.32
N MET A 74 0.49 -9.67 4.35
CA MET A 74 1.12 -10.87 3.83
C MET A 74 1.81 -11.67 4.93
N TYR A 75 2.50 -10.99 5.85
CA TYR A 75 3.13 -11.66 6.98
C TYR A 75 2.11 -12.24 7.94
N GLU A 76 0.96 -11.60 8.11
CA GLU A 76 -0.12 -12.17 8.92
C GLU A 76 -0.71 -13.44 8.32
N GLN A 77 -0.71 -13.55 7.00
CA GLN A 77 -1.24 -14.72 6.31
C GLN A 77 -0.35 -15.97 6.47
N GLU A 78 0.87 -15.80 6.88
CA GLU A 78 1.81 -16.91 7.14
C GLU A 78 1.62 -17.54 8.55
#